data_24105e97bacfba1cdd515d0950af420b
#
_entry.id   24105e97bacfba1cdd515d0950af420b
#
_cell.length_a   1.000
_cell.length_b   1.000
_cell.length_c   1.000
_cell.angle_alpha   90.00
_cell.angle_beta   90.00
_cell.angle_gamma   90.00
#
_symmetry.space_group_name_H-M   'P 1'
#
loop_
_entity.id
_entity.type
_entity.pdbx_description
1 polymer ?
#
loop_
_entity_poly.entity_id
_entity_poly.type
_entity_poly.pdbx_seq_one_letter_code
_entity_poly.pdbx_strand_id
1 'polypeptide(L)'
;TLKGHKEKGELLFTDYGISGIAVMVLSRYACPGDKIICDFYPEFTDQELHSINHKIKKMSGPYDGLVHPKLVSIVENQKNPVSFLKHLEFTVKALRGEEFAQADLGGLMISNFNESFEFINYPHLYATGEILDITGDCGGYNIHFALASAYSVFEEVSKTIQ
;
A
#
# COMPACT_ATOMS: atom_id res chain seq x y z
N THR A 1 -2.82 7.14 -6.42
CA THR A 1 -3.13 6.23 -7.57
C THR A 1 -1.87 5.91 -8.34
N LEU A 2 -1.78 4.69 -8.86
CA LEU A 2 -0.72 4.20 -9.73
C LEU A 2 -1.33 3.23 -10.74
N LYS A 3 -1.15 3.46 -12.05
CA LYS A 3 -1.65 2.56 -13.14
C LYS A 3 -3.12 2.12 -12.97
N GLY A 4 -3.98 2.98 -12.47
CA GLY A 4 -5.39 2.68 -12.22
C GLY A 4 -5.69 2.06 -10.85
N HIS A 5 -4.68 1.55 -10.14
CA HIS A 5 -4.83 1.11 -8.74
C HIS A 5 -4.95 2.32 -7.83
N LYS A 6 -5.85 2.24 -6.87
CA LYS A 6 -6.14 3.34 -5.93
C LYS A 6 -6.08 2.81 -4.51
N GLU A 7 -5.32 3.52 -3.67
CA GLU A 7 -5.25 3.25 -2.23
C GLU A 7 -5.51 4.54 -1.46
N LYS A 8 -6.07 4.39 -0.27
CA LYS A 8 -6.32 5.48 0.67
C LYS A 8 -5.61 5.18 1.99
N GLY A 9 -4.87 6.15 2.51
CA GLY A 9 -4.14 6.01 3.76
C GLY A 9 -3.14 7.12 3.96
N GLU A 10 -2.31 7.00 4.98
CA GLU A 10 -1.24 7.95 5.23
C GLU A 10 -0.16 7.92 4.15
N LEU A 11 0.32 9.11 3.80
CA LEU A 11 1.51 9.31 2.99
C LEU A 11 2.62 9.86 3.88
N LEU A 12 3.70 9.11 4.03
CA LEU A 12 4.87 9.52 4.79
C LEU A 12 5.94 10.04 3.84
N PHE A 13 6.44 11.24 4.11
CA PHE A 13 7.61 11.80 3.44
C PHE A 13 8.86 11.43 4.23
N THR A 14 9.81 10.81 3.58
CA THR A 14 11.08 10.35 4.16
C THR A 14 12.26 10.92 3.38
N ASP A 15 13.45 10.76 3.89
CA ASP A 15 14.70 11.17 3.21
C ASP A 15 14.99 10.38 1.93
N TYR A 16 14.45 9.16 1.81
CA TYR A 16 14.59 8.29 0.63
C TYR A 16 13.39 8.37 -0.34
N GLY A 17 12.29 9.05 0.01
CA GLY A 17 11.12 9.16 -0.85
C GLY A 17 9.79 9.16 -0.09
N ILE A 18 8.79 8.47 -0.63
CA ILE A 18 7.47 8.33 -0.01
C ILE A 18 7.27 6.92 0.54
N SER A 19 6.53 6.82 1.64
CA SER A 19 6.22 5.58 2.34
C SER A 19 4.80 5.65 2.95
N GLY A 20 4.45 4.66 3.74
CA GLY A 20 3.13 4.49 4.35
C GLY A 20 2.38 3.30 3.75
N ILE A 21 1.36 2.80 4.45
CA ILE A 21 0.65 1.57 4.07
C ILE A 21 0.11 1.64 2.65
N ALA A 22 -0.53 2.75 2.26
CA ALA A 22 -1.05 2.94 0.91
C ALA A 22 0.04 2.88 -0.17
N VAL A 23 1.25 3.40 0.13
CA VAL A 23 2.39 3.34 -0.78
C VAL A 23 2.94 1.92 -0.87
N MET A 24 3.03 1.20 0.26
CA MET A 24 3.47 -0.20 0.29
C MET A 24 2.53 -1.11 -0.51
N VAL A 25 1.22 -0.95 -0.38
CA VAL A 25 0.25 -1.72 -1.18
C VAL A 25 0.41 -1.42 -2.66
N LEU A 26 0.58 -0.15 -3.06
CA LEU A 26 0.78 0.24 -4.46
C LEU A 26 2.15 -0.19 -5.00
N SER A 27 3.16 -0.38 -4.15
CA SER A 27 4.52 -0.72 -4.61
C SER A 27 4.58 -2.03 -5.38
N ARG A 28 3.66 -2.97 -5.13
CA ARG A 28 3.56 -4.24 -5.88
C ARG A 28 3.31 -4.06 -7.38
N TYR A 29 2.77 -2.91 -7.78
CA TYR A 29 2.46 -2.57 -9.17
C TYR A 29 3.46 -1.58 -9.77
N ALA A 30 4.39 -1.06 -8.97
CA ALA A 30 5.28 0.03 -9.34
C ALA A 30 6.51 -0.46 -10.10
N CYS A 31 6.85 0.25 -11.15
CA CYS A 31 8.11 0.09 -11.87
C CYS A 31 8.84 1.45 -11.97
N PRO A 32 10.17 1.46 -12.08
CA PRO A 32 10.89 2.69 -12.37
C PRO A 32 10.33 3.42 -13.59
N GLY A 33 10.10 4.72 -13.46
CA GLY A 33 9.48 5.57 -14.49
C GLY A 33 7.97 5.77 -14.34
N ASP A 34 7.28 4.96 -13.55
CA ASP A 34 5.84 5.12 -13.31
C ASP A 34 5.54 6.41 -12.54
N LYS A 35 4.30 6.90 -12.73
CA LYS A 35 3.78 8.08 -12.06
C LYS A 35 2.81 7.69 -10.95
N ILE A 36 3.11 8.15 -9.74
CA ILE A 36 2.20 8.07 -8.60
C ILE A 36 1.53 9.44 -8.45
N ILE A 37 0.21 9.46 -8.43
CA ILE A 37 -0.58 10.66 -8.22
C ILE A 37 -1.22 10.58 -6.85
N CYS A 38 -0.99 11.59 -6.03
CA CYS A 38 -1.53 11.72 -4.69
C CYS A 38 -2.56 12.85 -4.65
N ASP A 39 -3.76 12.58 -4.15
CA ASP A 39 -4.77 13.54 -3.77
C ASP A 39 -4.83 13.57 -2.24
N PHE A 40 -4.47 14.71 -1.62
CA PHE A 40 -4.50 14.86 -0.16
C PHE A 40 -5.90 15.06 0.39
N TYR A 41 -6.84 15.45 -0.46
CA TYR A 41 -8.19 15.83 -0.06
C TYR A 41 -9.25 15.26 -1.02
N PRO A 42 -9.33 13.93 -1.16
CA PRO A 42 -10.22 13.31 -2.13
C PRO A 42 -11.71 13.57 -1.85
N GLU A 43 -12.06 13.94 -0.62
CA GLU A 43 -13.42 14.25 -0.20
C GLU A 43 -13.88 15.67 -0.60
N PHE A 44 -12.95 16.56 -0.97
CA PHE A 44 -13.26 17.95 -1.30
C PHE A 44 -13.05 18.25 -2.78
N THR A 45 -13.93 19.06 -3.33
CA THR A 45 -13.71 19.70 -4.63
C THR A 45 -12.67 20.81 -4.53
N ASP A 46 -12.10 21.22 -5.65
CA ASP A 46 -11.15 22.34 -5.70
C ASP A 46 -11.77 23.63 -5.13
N GLN A 47 -13.05 23.89 -5.42
CA GLN A 47 -13.77 25.08 -4.94
C GLN A 47 -13.93 25.08 -3.41
N GLU A 48 -14.29 23.93 -2.85
CA GLU A 48 -14.40 23.77 -1.39
C GLU A 48 -13.05 23.97 -0.72
N LEU A 49 -11.99 23.37 -1.27
CA LEU A 49 -10.65 23.49 -0.71
C LEU A 49 -10.12 24.92 -0.80
N HIS A 50 -10.39 25.64 -1.89
CA HIS A 50 -10.12 27.07 -2.00
C HIS A 50 -10.86 27.88 -0.93
N SER A 51 -12.15 27.59 -0.71
CA SER A 51 -12.97 28.27 0.30
C SER A 51 -12.45 28.03 1.71
N ILE A 52 -12.08 26.77 2.02
CA ILE A 52 -11.50 26.38 3.31
C ILE A 52 -10.18 27.12 3.55
N ASN A 53 -9.26 27.09 2.58
CA ASN A 53 -7.97 27.77 2.72
C ASN A 53 -8.13 29.29 2.86
N HIS A 54 -9.09 29.90 2.16
CA HIS A 54 -9.37 31.32 2.30
C HIS A 54 -9.82 31.70 3.73
N LYS A 55 -10.63 30.87 4.37
CA LYS A 55 -11.03 31.05 5.78
C LYS A 55 -9.84 30.89 6.71
N ILE A 56 -9.05 29.84 6.55
CA ILE A 56 -7.88 29.53 7.38
C ILE A 56 -6.85 30.67 7.28
N LYS A 57 -6.56 31.15 6.08
CA LYS A 57 -5.60 32.21 5.83
C LYS A 57 -5.95 33.51 6.62
N LYS A 58 -7.23 33.78 6.83
CA LYS A 58 -7.68 34.92 7.63
C LYS A 58 -7.50 34.73 9.13
N MET A 59 -7.46 33.48 9.60
CA MET A 59 -7.43 33.14 11.03
C MET A 59 -6.01 32.92 11.55
N SER A 60 -5.21 32.15 10.83
CA SER A 60 -3.92 31.65 11.35
C SER A 60 -2.78 31.67 10.35
N GLY A 61 -3.09 31.73 9.05
CA GLY A 61 -2.10 31.73 7.98
C GLY A 61 -2.49 30.79 6.82
N PRO A 62 -1.83 30.91 5.67
CA PRO A 62 -2.18 30.10 4.51
C PRO A 62 -1.84 28.62 4.77
N TYR A 63 -2.77 27.73 4.43
CA TYR A 63 -2.63 26.26 4.54
C TYR A 63 -2.36 25.74 5.95
N ASP A 64 -2.49 26.59 7.02
CA ASP A 64 -2.33 26.14 8.40
C ASP A 64 -3.37 25.07 8.75
N GLY A 65 -2.92 23.96 9.32
CA GLY A 65 -3.77 22.79 9.57
C GLY A 65 -4.17 21.98 8.33
N LEU A 66 -3.93 22.50 7.10
CA LEU A 66 -4.17 21.73 5.87
C LEU A 66 -2.96 20.90 5.46
N VAL A 67 -1.76 21.39 5.69
CA VAL A 67 -0.52 20.64 5.41
C VAL A 67 0.44 20.76 6.57
N HIS A 68 1.37 19.82 6.64
CA HIS A 68 2.45 19.93 7.64
C HIS A 68 3.23 21.24 7.43
N PRO A 69 3.63 21.96 8.51
CA PRO A 69 4.30 23.28 8.41
C PRO A 69 5.49 23.31 7.44
N LYS A 70 6.27 22.23 7.35
CA LYS A 70 7.40 22.12 6.41
C LYS A 70 6.99 22.13 4.93
N LEU A 71 5.73 21.85 4.62
CA LEU A 71 5.22 21.81 3.25
C LEU A 71 4.54 23.12 2.85
N VAL A 72 4.20 23.99 3.78
CA VAL A 72 3.47 25.25 3.51
C VAL A 72 4.19 26.06 2.44
N SER A 73 5.48 26.34 2.59
CA SER A 73 6.26 27.12 1.61
C SER A 73 6.32 26.46 0.23
N ILE A 74 6.35 25.12 0.18
CA ILE A 74 6.37 24.39 -1.08
C ILE A 74 5.03 24.56 -1.79
N VAL A 75 3.93 24.45 -1.04
CA VAL A 75 2.57 24.60 -1.56
C VAL A 75 2.30 26.02 -2.02
N GLU A 76 2.66 27.04 -1.23
CA GLU A 76 2.45 28.46 -1.56
C GLU A 76 3.19 28.90 -2.83
N ASN A 77 4.37 28.33 -3.07
CA ASN A 77 5.16 28.64 -4.25
C ASN A 77 4.63 27.97 -5.54
N GLN A 78 3.57 27.16 -5.45
CA GLN A 78 2.97 26.59 -6.64
C GLN A 78 2.10 27.59 -7.40
N LYS A 79 2.06 27.48 -8.72
CA LYS A 79 1.21 28.31 -9.57
C LYS A 79 -0.28 28.12 -9.26
N ASN A 80 -0.70 26.92 -8.90
CA ASN A 80 -2.03 26.57 -8.42
C ASN A 80 -1.90 25.62 -7.20
N PRO A 81 -1.84 26.16 -5.98
CA PRO A 81 -1.63 25.37 -4.77
C PRO A 81 -2.71 24.32 -4.52
N VAL A 82 -3.97 24.63 -4.79
CA VAL A 82 -5.07 23.67 -4.56
C VAL A 82 -4.98 22.50 -5.53
N SER A 83 -4.77 22.77 -6.81
CA SER A 83 -4.56 21.72 -7.81
C SER A 83 -3.31 20.88 -7.49
N PHE A 84 -2.25 21.49 -6.98
CA PHE A 84 -1.06 20.78 -6.53
C PHE A 84 -1.38 19.80 -5.38
N LEU A 85 -2.17 20.21 -4.40
CA LEU A 85 -2.56 19.34 -3.28
C LEU A 85 -3.49 18.20 -3.72
N LYS A 86 -4.27 18.40 -4.75
CA LYS A 86 -5.16 17.37 -5.30
C LYS A 86 -4.51 16.48 -6.37
N HIS A 87 -3.37 16.90 -6.90
CA HIS A 87 -2.69 16.19 -7.99
C HIS A 87 -1.16 16.27 -7.83
N LEU A 88 -0.68 15.90 -6.64
CA LEU A 88 0.77 15.83 -6.42
C LEU A 88 1.34 14.59 -7.10
N GLU A 89 2.21 14.80 -8.06
CA GLU A 89 2.82 13.73 -8.86
C GLU A 89 4.23 13.40 -8.38
N PHE A 90 4.52 12.11 -8.23
CA PHE A 90 5.85 11.57 -8.03
C PHE A 90 6.23 10.63 -9.18
N THR A 91 7.50 10.61 -9.52
CA THR A 91 8.05 9.60 -10.43
C THR A 91 8.77 8.54 -9.61
N VAL A 92 8.39 7.28 -9.79
CA VAL A 92 9.09 6.15 -9.18
C VAL A 92 10.49 6.06 -9.76
N LYS A 93 11.51 6.24 -8.93
CA LYS A 93 12.91 6.07 -9.33
C LYS A 93 13.35 4.61 -9.16
N ALA A 94 13.00 4.03 -8.04
CA ALA A 94 13.28 2.64 -7.69
C ALA A 94 12.34 2.22 -6.56
N LEU A 95 12.20 0.93 -6.34
CA LEU A 95 11.74 0.35 -5.07
C LEU A 95 12.95 0.22 -4.13
N ARG A 96 12.70 0.15 -2.83
CA ARG A 96 13.74 -0.19 -1.87
C ARG A 96 14.17 -1.64 -2.08
N GLY A 97 15.38 -1.98 -1.65
CA GLY A 97 15.91 -3.33 -1.76
C GLY A 97 15.10 -4.37 -0.95
N GLU A 98 15.31 -5.63 -1.24
CA GLU A 98 14.61 -6.77 -0.63
C GLU A 98 14.70 -6.77 0.89
N GLU A 99 15.81 -6.27 1.45
CA GLU A 99 16.02 -6.13 2.89
C GLU A 99 15.00 -5.22 3.60
N PHE A 100 14.21 -4.45 2.84
CA PHE A 100 13.14 -3.59 3.35
C PHE A 100 11.75 -4.10 2.99
N ALA A 101 11.65 -5.20 2.25
CA ALA A 101 10.37 -5.80 1.91
C ALA A 101 9.69 -6.36 3.16
N GLN A 102 8.38 -6.19 3.26
CA GLN A 102 7.56 -6.80 4.32
C GLN A 102 6.92 -8.12 3.88
N ALA A 103 6.83 -8.34 2.57
CA ALA A 103 6.34 -9.54 1.94
C ALA A 103 6.90 -9.62 0.52
N ASP A 104 7.10 -10.83 0.04
CA ASP A 104 7.52 -11.10 -1.33
C ASP A 104 6.32 -11.48 -2.21
N LEU A 105 6.44 -11.22 -3.50
CA LEU A 105 5.47 -11.64 -4.52
C LEU A 105 5.97 -12.91 -5.21
N GLY A 106 5.04 -13.82 -5.48
CA GLY A 106 5.35 -15.10 -6.10
C GLY A 106 5.40 -16.24 -5.08
N GLY A 107 5.83 -17.41 -5.52
CA GLY A 107 5.86 -18.61 -4.71
C GLY A 107 5.31 -19.83 -5.45
N LEU A 108 4.92 -20.85 -4.71
CA LEU A 108 4.30 -22.06 -5.23
C LEU A 108 2.85 -21.74 -5.64
N MET A 109 2.50 -21.97 -6.90
CA MET A 109 1.15 -21.70 -7.40
C MET A 109 0.10 -22.50 -6.63
N ILE A 110 -0.89 -21.82 -6.09
CA ILE A 110 -1.96 -22.41 -5.29
C ILE A 110 -2.74 -23.51 -6.05
N SER A 111 -2.83 -23.41 -7.37
CA SER A 111 -3.47 -24.41 -8.23
C SER A 111 -2.81 -25.79 -8.18
N ASN A 112 -1.61 -25.92 -7.62
CA ASN A 112 -0.93 -27.19 -7.42
C ASN A 112 -1.32 -27.88 -6.11
N PHE A 113 -2.17 -27.24 -5.29
CA PHE A 113 -2.56 -27.74 -3.97
C PHE A 113 -4.07 -27.96 -3.91
N ASN A 114 -4.51 -28.90 -3.08
CA ASN A 114 -5.91 -29.10 -2.74
C ASN A 114 -6.35 -28.10 -1.63
N GLU A 115 -7.61 -28.21 -1.19
CA GLU A 115 -8.19 -27.33 -0.17
C GLU A 115 -7.50 -27.41 1.20
N SER A 116 -6.79 -28.51 1.47
CA SER A 116 -6.02 -28.72 2.70
C SER A 116 -4.53 -28.37 2.54
N PHE A 117 -4.16 -27.67 1.46
CA PHE A 117 -2.78 -27.29 1.12
C PHE A 117 -1.83 -28.47 0.92
N GLU A 118 -2.34 -29.66 0.59
CA GLU A 118 -1.56 -30.80 0.14
C GLU A 118 -1.26 -30.69 -1.35
N PHE A 119 -0.04 -30.98 -1.76
CA PHE A 119 0.37 -30.92 -3.16
C PHE A 119 -0.31 -32.05 -3.94
N ILE A 120 -1.06 -31.71 -5.00
CA ILE A 120 -1.93 -32.65 -5.75
C ILE A 120 -1.15 -33.86 -6.29
N ASN A 121 0.08 -33.64 -6.77
CA ASN A 121 0.91 -34.68 -7.40
C ASN A 121 1.87 -35.39 -6.43
N TYR A 122 1.94 -34.98 -5.18
CA TYR A 122 2.85 -35.54 -4.18
C TYR A 122 2.11 -35.70 -2.85
N PRO A 123 1.48 -36.86 -2.61
CA PRO A 123 0.77 -37.12 -1.34
C PRO A 123 1.65 -36.91 -0.12
N HIS A 124 1.04 -36.37 0.94
CA HIS A 124 1.69 -36.04 2.23
C HIS A 124 2.74 -34.91 2.16
N LEU A 125 2.79 -34.18 1.04
CA LEU A 125 3.58 -32.95 0.94
C LEU A 125 2.65 -31.74 1.04
N TYR A 126 2.87 -30.91 2.05
CA TYR A 126 2.06 -29.74 2.34
C TYR A 126 2.91 -28.47 2.25
N ALA A 127 2.27 -27.34 1.92
CA ALA A 127 2.89 -26.02 2.02
C ALA A 127 1.95 -25.03 2.67
N THR A 128 2.48 -24.13 3.51
CA THR A 128 1.69 -23.12 4.23
C THR A 128 2.40 -21.77 4.24
N GLY A 129 1.62 -20.70 4.40
CA GLY A 129 2.16 -19.35 4.54
C GLY A 129 2.74 -18.79 3.26
N GLU A 130 3.75 -17.95 3.39
CA GLU A 130 4.28 -17.09 2.33
C GLU A 130 5.01 -17.85 1.21
N ILE A 131 5.33 -19.13 1.39
CA ILE A 131 5.85 -19.95 0.30
C ILE A 131 4.83 -20.16 -0.84
N LEU A 132 3.55 -20.01 -0.55
CA LEU A 132 2.47 -20.06 -1.53
C LEU A 132 2.36 -18.70 -2.24
N ASP A 133 2.07 -18.72 -3.55
CA ASP A 133 1.82 -17.50 -4.33
C ASP A 133 0.47 -16.85 -3.95
N ILE A 134 0.39 -16.42 -2.69
CA ILE A 134 -0.72 -15.68 -2.10
C ILE A 134 -0.14 -14.53 -1.29
N THR A 135 -0.46 -13.31 -1.71
CA THR A 135 -0.01 -12.11 -1.01
C THR A 135 -1.21 -11.24 -0.64
N GLY A 136 -1.44 -11.09 0.64
CA GLY A 136 -2.44 -10.21 1.21
C GLY A 136 -2.00 -8.75 1.23
N ASP A 137 -2.93 -7.85 1.48
CA ASP A 137 -2.62 -6.43 1.69
C ASP A 137 -1.84 -6.21 2.99
N CYS A 138 -1.14 -5.08 3.10
CA CYS A 138 -0.50 -4.67 4.34
C CYS A 138 -1.56 -4.51 5.45
N GLY A 139 -1.25 -5.02 6.67
CA GLY A 139 -2.17 -4.97 7.80
C GLY A 139 -2.36 -6.31 8.51
N GLY A 140 -1.41 -7.25 8.35
CA GLY A 140 -1.40 -8.53 9.07
C GLY A 140 -2.03 -9.69 8.31
N TYR A 141 -2.57 -9.48 7.12
CA TYR A 141 -3.23 -10.54 6.34
C TYR A 141 -2.29 -11.69 5.97
N ASN A 142 -1.01 -11.43 5.67
CA ASN A 142 -0.05 -12.47 5.35
C ASN A 142 0.24 -13.37 6.56
N ILE A 143 0.40 -12.78 7.76
CA ILE A 143 0.57 -13.53 9.00
C ILE A 143 -0.69 -14.34 9.32
N HIS A 144 -1.86 -13.73 9.15
CA HIS A 144 -3.14 -14.44 9.36
C HIS A 144 -3.28 -15.63 8.41
N PHE A 145 -2.96 -15.44 7.14
CA PHE A 145 -2.97 -16.51 6.15
C PHE A 145 -1.98 -17.64 6.51
N ALA A 146 -0.77 -17.30 6.96
CA ALA A 146 0.21 -18.28 7.37
C ALA A 146 -0.30 -19.16 8.52
N LEU A 147 -0.94 -18.57 9.52
CA LEU A 147 -1.54 -19.30 10.64
C LEU A 147 -2.75 -20.13 10.20
N ALA A 148 -3.64 -19.56 9.38
CA ALA A 148 -4.85 -20.24 8.92
C ALA A 148 -4.51 -21.45 8.04
N SER A 149 -3.58 -21.30 7.10
CA SER A 149 -3.15 -22.40 6.24
C SER A 149 -2.45 -23.52 7.03
N ALA A 150 -1.62 -23.16 8.01
CA ALA A 150 -0.99 -24.15 8.90
C ALA A 150 -2.04 -24.90 9.73
N TYR A 151 -3.08 -24.22 10.20
CA TYR A 151 -4.18 -24.84 10.93
C TYR A 151 -4.98 -25.81 10.05
N SER A 152 -5.26 -25.48 8.80
CA SER A 152 -5.93 -26.37 7.84
C SER A 152 -5.12 -27.65 7.61
N VAL A 153 -3.80 -27.53 7.45
CA VAL A 153 -2.92 -28.71 7.32
C VAL A 153 -2.95 -29.56 8.59
N PHE A 154 -2.89 -28.94 9.77
CA PHE A 154 -2.97 -29.67 11.04
C PHE A 154 -4.26 -30.46 11.19
N GLU A 155 -5.41 -29.87 10.83
CA GLU A 155 -6.70 -30.58 10.87
C GLU A 155 -6.72 -31.79 9.94
N GLU A 156 -6.17 -31.66 8.73
CA GLU A 156 -6.13 -32.76 7.75
C GLU A 156 -5.21 -33.89 8.21
N VAL A 157 -4.00 -33.57 8.61
CA VAL A 157 -3.02 -34.56 9.09
C VAL A 157 -3.52 -35.27 10.34
N SER A 158 -4.19 -34.56 11.25
CA SER A 158 -4.74 -35.14 12.47
C SER A 158 -5.82 -36.18 12.23
N LYS A 159 -6.58 -36.10 11.14
CA LYS A 159 -7.56 -37.12 10.73
C LYS A 159 -6.90 -38.41 10.25
N THR A 160 -5.69 -38.29 9.70
CA THR A 160 -4.97 -39.44 9.10
C THR A 160 -4.21 -40.25 10.16
N ILE A 161 -3.96 -39.69 11.35
CA ILE A 161 -3.20 -40.33 12.44
C ILE A 161 -4.16 -41.09 13.40
N GLN A 162 -5.45 -40.92 13.29
CA GLN A 162 -6.46 -41.68 14.06
C GLN A 162 -6.83 -42.98 13.33
#